data_46eff7a6796bcdd254a6dbb7c2fda9a0
#
_entry.id   46eff7a6796bcdd254a6dbb7c2fda9a0
#
_cell.length_a   1.000
_cell.length_b   1.000
_cell.length_c   1.000
_cell.angle_alpha   90.00
_cell.angle_beta   90.00
_cell.angle_gamma   90.00
#
_symmetry.space_group_name_H-M   'P 1'
#
loop_
_entity.id
_entity.type
_entity.pdbx_description
1 polymer ?
#
loop_
_entity_poly.entity_id
_entity_poly.type
_entity_poly.pdbx_seq_one_letter_code
_entity_poly.pdbx_strand_id
1 'polypeptide(L)'
;LSYIYDENGWLQEIKGELHSKGQTTEKVLRSYSYDAYGKVKEIKDYRNLLKDSDQAVQKIYTYDSFDRVKEMIYTDLETGKVMESYQYSYDKNSNITKKTQVNNYPKEDANKVNETKSYTYDTLGRLTKTVTIDHNKNDKTKTVTYTYDNVGNRLKEDDGTTTISYTYNGLDQLKTSTKEKGTAVEEVRQYD
;
A
#
# COMPACT_ATOMS: atom_id res chain seq x y z
N LEU A 1 -1.05 29.91 1.56
CA LEU A 1 -1.03 28.87 0.50
C LEU A 1 -1.73 29.41 -0.73
N SER A 2 -1.12 29.24 -1.90
CA SER A 2 -1.71 29.50 -3.23
C SER A 2 -1.79 28.20 -4.03
N TYR A 3 -2.81 28.13 -4.90
CA TYR A 3 -3.08 26.98 -5.75
C TYR A 3 -3.07 27.43 -7.20
N ILE A 4 -2.25 26.79 -8.03
CA ILE A 4 -2.10 27.10 -9.44
C ILE A 4 -2.67 25.93 -10.24
N TYR A 5 -3.48 26.26 -11.24
CA TYR A 5 -4.13 25.29 -12.12
C TYR A 5 -3.60 25.47 -13.55
N ASP A 6 -3.58 24.39 -14.30
CA ASP A 6 -3.24 24.41 -15.72
C ASP A 6 -4.44 24.89 -16.57
N GLU A 7 -4.25 24.94 -17.90
CA GLU A 7 -5.29 25.35 -18.86
C GLU A 7 -6.53 24.44 -18.90
N ASN A 8 -6.40 23.20 -18.40
CA ASN A 8 -7.49 22.24 -18.28
C ASN A 8 -8.23 22.35 -16.93
N GLY A 9 -7.78 23.24 -16.04
CA GLY A 9 -8.31 23.39 -14.69
C GLY A 9 -7.79 22.33 -13.70
N TRP A 10 -6.74 21.59 -14.02
CA TRP A 10 -6.12 20.62 -13.12
C TRP A 10 -5.08 21.29 -12.24
N LEU A 11 -5.04 20.91 -10.96
CA LEU A 11 -4.10 21.49 -9.99
C LEU A 11 -2.65 21.19 -10.39
N GLN A 12 -1.89 22.21 -10.74
CA GLN A 12 -0.51 22.11 -11.19
C GLN A 12 0.50 22.30 -10.05
N GLU A 13 0.29 23.30 -9.19
CA GLU A 13 1.18 23.60 -8.07
C GLU A 13 0.43 24.02 -6.81
N ILE A 14 1.02 23.67 -5.67
CA ILE A 14 0.69 24.26 -4.38
C ILE A 14 1.92 25.01 -3.91
N LYS A 15 1.78 26.31 -3.62
CA LYS A 15 2.83 27.16 -3.09
C LYS A 15 2.54 27.60 -1.66
N GLY A 16 3.59 27.89 -0.92
CA GLY A 16 3.53 28.45 0.41
C GLY A 16 4.53 29.57 0.59
N GLU A 17 4.23 30.49 1.48
CA GLU A 17 5.13 31.56 1.86
C GLU A 17 6.06 31.10 3.00
N LEU A 18 7.34 31.32 2.81
CA LEU A 18 8.36 31.14 3.82
C LEU A 18 8.79 32.52 4.35
N HIS A 19 8.60 32.75 5.64
CA HIS A 19 9.03 33.99 6.30
C HIS A 19 10.35 33.72 7.03
N SER A 20 11.43 34.35 6.56
CA SER A 20 12.74 34.25 7.19
C SER A 20 13.42 35.63 7.19
N LYS A 21 13.92 36.04 8.36
CA LYS A 21 14.69 37.31 8.54
C LYS A 21 14.00 38.55 7.93
N GLY A 22 12.67 38.64 8.06
CA GLY A 22 11.89 39.77 7.54
C GLY A 22 11.65 39.75 6.02
N GLN A 23 12.06 38.69 5.32
CA GLN A 23 11.75 38.47 3.91
C GLN A 23 10.70 37.37 3.77
N THR A 24 9.76 37.58 2.87
CA THR A 24 8.77 36.57 2.45
C THR A 24 9.14 36.05 1.06
N THR A 25 9.32 34.75 0.97
CA THR A 25 9.62 34.05 -0.30
C THR A 25 8.53 33.04 -0.57
N GLU A 26 7.92 33.07 -1.74
CA GLU A 26 7.01 32.03 -2.18
C GLU A 26 7.80 30.81 -2.68
N LYS A 27 7.45 29.61 -2.23
CA LYS A 27 8.07 28.34 -2.66
C LYS A 27 7.01 27.34 -3.08
N VAL A 28 7.33 26.57 -4.12
CA VAL A 28 6.54 25.39 -4.50
C VAL A 28 6.69 24.34 -3.41
N LEU A 29 5.57 23.93 -2.82
CA LEU A 29 5.49 22.87 -1.83
C LEU A 29 5.20 21.52 -2.48
N ARG A 30 4.42 21.54 -3.58
CA ARG A 30 4.06 20.35 -4.31
C ARG A 30 3.73 20.73 -5.77
N SER A 31 4.14 19.90 -6.71
CA SER A 31 3.72 20.00 -8.11
C SER A 31 3.12 18.68 -8.60
N TYR A 32 2.27 18.79 -9.60
CA TYR A 32 1.54 17.67 -10.21
C TYR A 32 1.69 17.72 -11.72
N SER A 33 1.73 16.55 -12.35
CA SER A 33 1.49 16.42 -13.78
C SER A 33 0.49 15.29 -14.03
N TYR A 34 -0.16 15.36 -15.18
CA TYR A 34 -1.27 14.49 -15.53
C TYR A 34 -1.02 13.84 -16.90
N ASP A 35 -1.71 12.73 -17.14
CA ASP A 35 -1.82 12.18 -18.48
C ASP A 35 -2.88 12.95 -19.31
N ALA A 36 -3.06 12.56 -20.56
CA ALA A 36 -4.03 13.20 -21.45
C ALA A 36 -5.50 13.08 -20.99
N TYR A 37 -5.79 12.23 -20.00
CA TYR A 37 -7.12 11.98 -19.45
C TYR A 37 -7.33 12.59 -18.06
N GLY A 38 -6.35 13.38 -17.56
CA GLY A 38 -6.44 14.00 -16.24
C GLY A 38 -6.06 13.11 -15.07
N LYS A 39 -5.49 11.92 -15.31
CA LYS A 39 -4.99 11.09 -14.23
C LYS A 39 -3.61 11.56 -13.79
N VAL A 40 -3.37 11.58 -12.49
CA VAL A 40 -2.07 11.98 -11.94
C VAL A 40 -0.97 11.05 -12.44
N LYS A 41 -0.02 11.60 -13.19
CA LYS A 41 1.16 10.90 -13.70
C LYS A 41 2.36 11.05 -12.76
N GLU A 42 2.53 12.25 -12.20
CA GLU A 42 3.65 12.57 -11.33
C GLU A 42 3.22 13.53 -10.22
N ILE A 43 3.79 13.34 -9.05
CA ILE A 43 3.74 14.30 -7.93
C ILE A 43 5.18 14.54 -7.47
N LYS A 44 5.61 15.80 -7.36
CA LYS A 44 6.82 16.18 -6.63
C LYS A 44 6.43 16.87 -5.34
N ASP A 45 6.91 16.35 -4.23
CA ASP A 45 6.62 16.86 -2.88
C ASP A 45 7.91 17.42 -2.27
N TYR A 46 7.94 18.74 -2.08
CA TYR A 46 9.08 19.49 -1.56
C TYR A 46 8.91 19.88 -0.09
N ARG A 47 7.81 19.46 0.58
CA ARG A 47 7.49 19.91 1.94
C ARG A 47 8.51 19.49 2.97
N ASN A 48 9.22 18.39 2.77
CA ASN A 48 10.26 17.93 3.67
C ASN A 48 11.47 18.86 3.71
N LEU A 49 11.75 19.63 2.64
CA LEU A 49 12.80 20.65 2.61
C LEU A 49 12.54 21.83 3.54
N LEU A 50 11.32 21.95 4.10
CA LEU A 50 10.96 22.99 5.07
C LEU A 50 11.26 22.59 6.51
N LYS A 51 11.68 21.36 6.77
CA LYS A 51 11.82 20.76 8.12
C LYS A 51 13.21 20.22 8.44
N ASP A 52 14.27 20.70 7.80
CA ASP A 52 15.64 20.16 7.95
C ASP A 52 15.74 18.62 7.74
N SER A 53 14.70 17.98 7.29
CA SER A 53 14.66 16.57 6.91
C SER A 53 14.61 16.49 5.37
N ASP A 54 15.67 16.57 4.83
CA ASP A 54 16.34 16.77 3.56
C ASP A 54 15.86 15.96 2.33
N GLN A 55 14.59 15.57 2.18
CA GLN A 55 14.22 14.79 1.01
C GLN A 55 12.94 15.28 0.32
N ALA A 56 13.11 15.94 -0.83
CA ALA A 56 12.03 16.06 -1.79
C ALA A 56 11.78 14.70 -2.46
N VAL A 57 10.52 14.33 -2.60
CA VAL A 57 10.11 13.02 -3.11
C VAL A 57 9.31 13.18 -4.40
N GLN A 58 9.71 12.45 -5.42
CA GLN A 58 8.95 12.27 -6.63
C GLN A 58 8.13 10.98 -6.52
N LYS A 59 6.87 11.03 -6.94
CA LYS A 59 5.99 9.88 -7.09
C LYS A 59 5.53 9.78 -8.52
N ILE A 60 5.79 8.66 -9.17
CA ILE A 60 5.38 8.39 -10.54
C ILE A 60 4.33 7.28 -10.52
N TYR A 61 3.26 7.46 -11.29
CA TYR A 61 2.18 6.49 -11.43
C TYR A 61 2.08 6.06 -12.89
N THR A 62 1.88 4.77 -13.10
CA THR A 62 1.44 4.22 -14.38
C THR A 62 0.14 3.46 -14.19
N TYR A 63 -0.66 3.40 -15.25
CA TYR A 63 -1.98 2.79 -15.22
C TYR A 63 -2.07 1.68 -16.26
N ASP A 64 -2.97 0.73 -16.02
CA ASP A 64 -3.32 -0.26 -17.03
C ASP A 64 -4.44 0.27 -17.97
N SER A 65 -4.87 -0.55 -18.93
CA SER A 65 -5.92 -0.19 -19.89
C SER A 65 -7.31 -0.01 -19.28
N PHE A 66 -7.50 -0.34 -18.00
CA PHE A 66 -8.74 -0.15 -17.22
C PHE A 66 -8.59 0.98 -16.19
N ASP A 67 -7.59 1.86 -16.37
CA ASP A 67 -7.33 3.01 -15.50
C ASP A 67 -6.96 2.67 -14.04
N ARG A 68 -6.53 1.43 -13.79
CA ARG A 68 -6.08 0.99 -12.47
C ARG A 68 -4.59 1.22 -12.34
N VAL A 69 -4.12 1.59 -11.15
CA VAL A 69 -2.69 1.78 -10.90
C VAL A 69 -1.94 0.47 -11.16
N LYS A 70 -1.06 0.46 -12.17
CA LYS A 70 -0.19 -0.66 -12.52
C LYS A 70 1.13 -0.61 -11.77
N GLU A 71 1.69 0.59 -11.63
CA GLU A 71 2.95 0.81 -10.95
C GLU A 71 2.96 2.17 -10.24
N MET A 72 3.66 2.22 -9.12
CA MET A 72 3.90 3.43 -8.35
C MET A 72 5.35 3.40 -7.85
N ILE A 73 6.12 4.45 -8.19
CA ILE A 73 7.53 4.58 -7.84
C ILE A 73 7.72 5.86 -7.03
N TYR A 74 8.41 5.75 -5.91
CA TYR A 74 8.84 6.86 -5.07
C TYR A 74 10.35 7.01 -5.22
N THR A 75 10.79 8.19 -5.59
CA THR A 75 12.20 8.51 -5.84
C THR A 75 12.60 9.72 -5.02
N ASP A 76 13.76 9.66 -4.42
CA ASP A 76 14.42 10.81 -3.85
C ASP A 76 14.83 11.76 -4.99
N LEU A 77 14.35 13.00 -4.98
CA LEU A 77 14.59 13.95 -6.06
C LEU A 77 16.04 14.44 -6.15
N GLU A 78 16.76 14.44 -5.05
CA GLU A 78 18.15 14.90 -5.01
C GLU A 78 19.11 13.86 -5.57
N THR A 79 18.94 12.60 -5.13
CA THR A 79 19.86 11.51 -5.48
C THR A 79 19.40 10.69 -6.68
N GLY A 80 18.14 10.81 -7.10
CA GLY A 80 17.53 9.98 -8.13
C GLY A 80 17.33 8.51 -7.72
N LYS A 81 17.54 8.17 -6.45
CA LYS A 81 17.42 6.79 -5.96
C LYS A 81 15.96 6.43 -5.70
N VAL A 82 15.57 5.24 -6.14
CA VAL A 82 14.26 4.67 -5.82
C VAL A 82 14.22 4.31 -4.34
N MET A 83 13.29 4.92 -3.62
CA MET A 83 13.00 4.68 -2.21
C MET A 83 12.04 3.52 -2.04
N GLU A 84 10.93 3.56 -2.78
CA GLU A 84 9.90 2.54 -2.77
C GLU A 84 9.35 2.32 -4.17
N SER A 85 8.94 1.10 -4.46
CA SER A 85 8.17 0.80 -5.66
C SER A 85 7.11 -0.25 -5.39
N TYR A 86 6.00 -0.12 -6.10
CA TYR A 86 4.86 -1.02 -6.04
C TYR A 86 4.41 -1.35 -7.45
N GLN A 87 4.22 -2.65 -7.73
CA GLN A 87 3.62 -3.12 -8.97
C GLN A 87 2.40 -3.98 -8.65
N TYR A 88 1.34 -3.81 -9.43
CA TYR A 88 0.08 -4.50 -9.24
C TYR A 88 -0.35 -5.22 -10.52
N SER A 89 -0.95 -6.39 -10.34
CA SER A 89 -1.71 -7.09 -11.38
C SER A 89 -3.12 -7.34 -10.88
N TYR A 90 -4.07 -7.37 -11.78
CA TYR A 90 -5.49 -7.50 -11.47
C TYR A 90 -6.16 -8.59 -12.30
N ASP A 91 -7.24 -9.13 -11.79
CA ASP A 91 -8.17 -9.94 -12.57
C ASP A 91 -9.20 -9.06 -13.31
N LYS A 92 -10.11 -9.71 -14.04
CA LYS A 92 -11.20 -9.04 -14.78
C LYS A 92 -12.21 -8.34 -13.86
N ASN A 93 -12.30 -8.71 -12.59
CA ASN A 93 -13.19 -8.12 -11.58
C ASN A 93 -12.51 -6.99 -10.80
N SER A 94 -11.26 -6.61 -11.20
CA SER A 94 -10.41 -5.61 -10.53
C SER A 94 -9.90 -6.02 -9.15
N ASN A 95 -9.94 -7.29 -8.79
CA ASN A 95 -9.24 -7.77 -7.61
C ASN A 95 -7.73 -7.80 -7.88
N ILE A 96 -6.93 -7.39 -6.91
CA ILE A 96 -5.46 -7.47 -7.01
C ILE A 96 -5.05 -8.94 -6.95
N THR A 97 -4.47 -9.48 -8.02
CA THR A 97 -3.96 -10.86 -8.06
C THR A 97 -2.48 -10.98 -7.69
N LYS A 98 -1.72 -9.89 -7.87
CA LYS A 98 -0.31 -9.82 -7.50
C LYS A 98 0.07 -8.41 -7.08
N LYS A 99 0.88 -8.31 -6.04
CA LYS A 99 1.57 -7.08 -5.61
C LYS A 99 3.05 -7.40 -5.44
N THR A 100 3.92 -6.64 -6.10
CA THR A 100 5.36 -6.63 -5.80
C THR A 100 5.67 -5.32 -5.09
N GLN A 101 6.42 -5.39 -3.99
CA GLN A 101 6.82 -4.22 -3.21
C GLN A 101 8.32 -4.29 -2.95
N VAL A 102 9.01 -3.19 -3.26
CA VAL A 102 10.38 -2.94 -2.84
C VAL A 102 10.38 -1.67 -2.01
N ASN A 103 10.92 -1.73 -0.79
CA ASN A 103 11.15 -0.58 0.06
C ASN A 103 12.63 -0.58 0.49
N ASN A 104 13.38 0.39 -0.03
CA ASN A 104 14.80 0.58 0.27
C ASN A 104 15.03 1.61 1.39
N TYR A 105 13.95 2.14 1.97
CA TYR A 105 13.96 3.13 3.03
C TYR A 105 13.20 2.59 4.26
N PRO A 106 13.70 2.70 5.48
CA PRO A 106 14.90 3.39 5.94
C PRO A 106 16.21 2.69 5.54
N LYS A 107 17.33 3.42 5.65
CA LYS A 107 18.67 2.96 5.22
C LYS A 107 19.18 1.72 5.96
N GLU A 108 18.58 1.36 7.09
CA GLU A 108 18.94 0.17 7.87
C GLU A 108 18.37 -1.10 7.23
N ASP A 109 19.22 -2.07 6.97
CA ASP A 109 18.89 -3.29 6.22
C ASP A 109 17.76 -4.14 6.85
N ALA A 110 17.61 -4.08 8.17
CA ALA A 110 16.61 -4.86 8.91
C ALA A 110 15.14 -4.54 8.54
N ASN A 111 14.88 -3.35 7.98
CA ASN A 111 13.54 -2.87 7.66
C ASN A 111 13.26 -2.76 6.15
N LYS A 112 14.22 -3.17 5.32
CA LYS A 112 14.00 -3.22 3.87
C LYS A 112 12.99 -4.29 3.51
N VAL A 113 12.07 -3.94 2.62
CA VAL A 113 11.07 -4.87 2.09
C VAL A 113 11.40 -5.14 0.63
N ASN A 114 11.47 -6.39 0.25
CA ASN A 114 11.48 -6.84 -1.13
C ASN A 114 10.65 -8.13 -1.18
N GLU A 115 9.39 -7.98 -1.51
CA GLU A 115 8.43 -9.07 -1.44
C GLU A 115 7.47 -9.08 -2.63
N THR A 116 7.03 -10.28 -2.97
CA THR A 116 5.92 -10.49 -3.90
C THR A 116 4.78 -11.19 -3.17
N LYS A 117 3.58 -10.63 -3.24
CA LYS A 117 2.34 -11.25 -2.75
C LYS A 117 1.43 -11.62 -3.91
N SER A 118 0.96 -12.86 -3.91
CA SER A 118 -0.07 -13.34 -4.82
C SER A 118 -1.34 -13.64 -4.05
N TYR A 119 -2.48 -13.30 -4.64
CA TYR A 119 -3.80 -13.38 -4.02
C TYR A 119 -4.72 -14.24 -4.87
N THR A 120 -5.49 -15.10 -4.24
CA THR A 120 -6.50 -15.96 -4.89
C THR A 120 -7.85 -15.67 -4.25
N TYR A 121 -8.87 -15.59 -5.08
CA TYR A 121 -10.24 -15.29 -4.67
C TYR A 121 -11.18 -16.40 -5.07
N ASP A 122 -12.28 -16.52 -4.35
CA ASP A 122 -13.39 -17.38 -4.76
C ASP A 122 -14.31 -16.66 -5.78
N THR A 123 -15.36 -17.33 -6.21
CA THR A 123 -16.35 -16.80 -7.18
C THR A 123 -17.15 -15.61 -6.67
N LEU A 124 -17.16 -15.38 -5.36
CA LEU A 124 -17.80 -14.24 -4.70
C LEU A 124 -16.81 -13.07 -4.47
N GLY A 125 -15.57 -13.20 -4.92
CA GLY A 125 -14.53 -12.17 -4.75
C GLY A 125 -13.90 -12.15 -3.35
N ARG A 126 -14.11 -13.18 -2.52
CA ARG A 126 -13.51 -13.25 -1.18
C ARG A 126 -12.11 -13.85 -1.28
N LEU A 127 -11.14 -13.28 -0.55
CA LEU A 127 -9.74 -13.74 -0.53
C LEU A 127 -9.63 -15.12 0.10
N THR A 128 -9.24 -16.14 -0.65
CA THR A 128 -9.09 -17.52 -0.15
C THR A 128 -7.65 -17.92 0.13
N LYS A 129 -6.68 -17.23 -0.52
CA LYS A 129 -5.26 -17.55 -0.33
C LYS A 129 -4.38 -16.34 -0.57
N THR A 130 -3.35 -16.19 0.25
CA THR A 130 -2.23 -15.29 0.04
C THR A 130 -0.93 -16.09 0.04
N VAL A 131 -0.06 -15.84 -0.95
CA VAL A 131 1.31 -16.36 -0.99
C VAL A 131 2.24 -15.17 -0.97
N THR A 132 3.09 -15.07 0.05
CA THR A 132 4.14 -14.05 0.16
C THR A 132 5.49 -14.70 -0.08
N ILE A 133 6.30 -14.12 -0.97
CA ILE A 133 7.70 -14.48 -1.21
C ILE A 133 8.55 -13.31 -0.73
N ASP A 134 9.41 -13.55 0.26
CA ASP A 134 10.34 -12.57 0.81
C ASP A 134 11.71 -12.74 0.12
N HIS A 135 12.01 -11.84 -0.83
CA HIS A 135 13.23 -11.89 -1.63
C HIS A 135 14.48 -11.49 -0.82
N ASN A 136 14.32 -10.82 0.32
CA ASN A 136 15.42 -10.53 1.25
C ASN A 136 15.85 -11.78 2.05
N LYS A 137 15.03 -12.84 2.03
CA LYS A 137 15.25 -14.09 2.79
C LYS A 137 15.31 -15.31 1.87
N ASN A 138 16.10 -15.22 0.79
CA ASN A 138 16.29 -16.31 -0.18
C ASN A 138 14.95 -16.87 -0.70
N ASP A 139 14.03 -15.99 -1.06
CA ASP A 139 12.69 -16.34 -1.55
C ASP A 139 11.85 -17.19 -0.58
N LYS A 140 12.05 -16.92 0.72
CA LYS A 140 11.25 -17.58 1.74
C LYS A 140 9.76 -17.35 1.48
N THR A 141 9.03 -18.44 1.34
CA THR A 141 7.61 -18.40 1.03
C THR A 141 6.76 -18.61 2.28
N LYS A 142 5.73 -17.77 2.44
CA LYS A 142 4.67 -17.94 3.42
C LYS A 142 3.33 -18.00 2.69
N THR A 143 2.53 -19.03 3.01
CA THR A 143 1.16 -19.18 2.50
C THR A 143 0.19 -19.00 3.64
N VAL A 144 -0.89 -18.24 3.41
CA VAL A 144 -2.03 -18.13 4.33
C VAL A 144 -3.29 -18.47 3.55
N THR A 145 -4.14 -19.31 4.11
CA THR A 145 -5.45 -19.69 3.55
C THR A 145 -6.59 -19.17 4.42
N TYR A 146 -7.72 -18.87 3.80
CA TYR A 146 -8.91 -18.33 4.45
C TYR A 146 -10.13 -19.13 4.05
N THR A 147 -11.01 -19.40 5.00
CA THR A 147 -12.32 -20.02 4.74
C THR A 147 -13.44 -19.17 5.29
N TYR A 148 -14.60 -19.29 4.68
CA TYR A 148 -15.77 -18.47 4.98
C TYR A 148 -17.03 -19.32 5.09
N ASP A 149 -18.02 -18.83 5.83
CA ASP A 149 -19.37 -19.36 5.78
C ASP A 149 -20.13 -18.85 4.54
N ASN A 150 -21.39 -19.26 4.43
CA ASN A 150 -22.24 -18.94 3.30
C ASN A 150 -22.67 -17.46 3.27
N VAL A 151 -22.64 -16.76 4.40
CA VAL A 151 -23.01 -15.34 4.49
C VAL A 151 -21.80 -14.41 4.37
N GLY A 152 -20.56 -14.96 4.36
CA GLY A 152 -19.32 -14.21 4.11
C GLY A 152 -18.47 -13.98 5.34
N ASN A 153 -18.83 -14.49 6.51
CA ASN A 153 -18.01 -14.41 7.70
C ASN A 153 -16.77 -15.30 7.57
N ARG A 154 -15.58 -14.79 7.92
CA ARG A 154 -14.35 -15.57 7.89
C ARG A 154 -14.32 -16.57 9.03
N LEU A 155 -14.34 -17.87 8.73
CA LEU A 155 -14.31 -18.93 9.71
C LEU A 155 -12.90 -19.30 10.17
N LYS A 156 -11.92 -19.22 9.25
CA LYS A 156 -10.55 -19.67 9.53
C LYS A 156 -9.52 -18.87 8.77
N GLU A 157 -8.38 -18.68 9.40
CA GLU A 157 -7.12 -18.25 8.82
C GLU A 157 -6.03 -19.25 9.23
N ASP A 158 -5.23 -19.74 8.26
CA ASP A 158 -4.26 -20.80 8.51
C ASP A 158 -2.99 -20.53 7.71
N ASP A 159 -1.84 -20.41 8.39
CA ASP A 159 -0.53 -20.23 7.75
C ASP A 159 0.33 -21.53 7.74
N GLY A 160 -0.29 -22.67 8.04
CA GLY A 160 0.36 -23.99 8.14
C GLY A 160 1.08 -24.22 9.46
N THR A 161 1.25 -23.22 10.31
CA THR A 161 1.85 -23.31 11.64
C THR A 161 0.87 -22.84 12.70
N THR A 162 0.15 -21.78 12.40
CA THR A 162 -0.82 -21.13 13.27
C THR A 162 -2.16 -21.12 12.57
N THR A 163 -3.20 -21.50 13.30
CA THR A 163 -4.60 -21.41 12.87
C THR A 163 -5.32 -20.40 13.76
N ILE A 164 -6.13 -19.54 13.17
CA ILE A 164 -7.07 -18.69 13.90
C ILE A 164 -8.47 -19.04 13.41
N SER A 165 -9.32 -19.49 14.35
CA SER A 165 -10.72 -19.85 14.11
C SER A 165 -11.63 -18.76 14.68
N TYR A 166 -12.73 -18.48 14.00
CA TYR A 166 -13.68 -17.43 14.35
C TYR A 166 -15.08 -17.99 14.49
N THR A 167 -15.85 -17.50 15.47
CA THR A 167 -17.29 -17.80 15.60
C THR A 167 -18.08 -16.50 15.65
N TYR A 168 -19.32 -16.57 15.23
CA TYR A 168 -20.21 -15.42 15.11
C TYR A 168 -21.53 -15.70 15.83
N ASN A 169 -22.24 -14.65 16.23
CA ASN A 169 -23.59 -14.74 16.76
C ASN A 169 -24.62 -14.74 15.61
N GLY A 170 -25.91 -14.85 15.94
CA GLY A 170 -26.98 -14.87 14.95
C GLY A 170 -27.21 -13.56 14.19
N LEU A 171 -26.46 -12.49 14.52
CA LEU A 171 -26.45 -11.19 13.84
C LEU A 171 -25.16 -10.98 13.03
N ASP A 172 -24.38 -12.05 12.76
CA ASP A 172 -23.09 -12.02 12.07
C ASP A 172 -22.01 -11.17 12.77
N GLN A 173 -22.14 -10.94 14.08
CA GLN A 173 -21.14 -10.25 14.88
C GLN A 173 -20.12 -11.26 15.42
N LEU A 174 -18.83 -10.92 15.38
CA LEU A 174 -17.75 -11.78 15.89
C LEU A 174 -17.96 -12.06 17.38
N LYS A 175 -18.04 -13.33 17.73
CA LYS A 175 -18.25 -13.80 19.12
C LYS A 175 -16.94 -14.24 19.76
N THR A 176 -16.17 -15.08 19.06
CA THR A 176 -14.87 -15.54 19.56
C THR A 176 -13.85 -15.59 18.46
N SER A 177 -12.58 -15.43 18.83
CA SER A 177 -11.44 -15.86 18.03
C SER A 177 -10.53 -16.74 18.88
N THR A 178 -10.13 -17.90 18.32
CA THR A 178 -9.22 -18.86 18.96
C THR A 178 -7.98 -18.99 18.11
N LYS A 179 -6.81 -18.73 18.69
CA LYS A 179 -5.51 -18.90 18.06
C LYS A 179 -4.84 -20.16 18.56
N GLU A 180 -4.45 -21.03 17.65
CA GLU A 180 -3.79 -22.31 17.91
C GLU A 180 -2.46 -22.38 17.16
N LYS A 181 -1.47 -23.03 17.77
CA LYS A 181 -0.20 -23.36 17.14
C LYS A 181 0.02 -24.88 17.26
N GLY A 182 -0.01 -25.58 16.13
CA GLY A 182 -0.14 -27.03 16.14
C GLY A 182 -1.44 -27.45 16.87
N THR A 183 -1.33 -28.19 17.97
CA THR A 183 -2.46 -28.61 18.80
C THR A 183 -2.65 -27.74 20.05
N ALA A 184 -1.78 -26.78 20.30
CA ALA A 184 -1.84 -25.94 21.50
C ALA A 184 -2.65 -24.68 21.26
N VAL A 185 -3.65 -24.41 22.10
CA VAL A 185 -4.37 -23.14 22.14
C VAL A 185 -3.47 -22.11 22.79
N GLU A 186 -3.10 -21.05 22.03
CA GLU A 186 -2.27 -19.93 22.50
C GLU A 186 -3.13 -18.78 23.06
N GLU A 187 -4.29 -18.54 22.48
CA GLU A 187 -5.13 -17.39 22.85
C GLU A 187 -6.59 -17.65 22.49
N VAL A 188 -7.49 -17.25 23.38
CA VAL A 188 -8.94 -17.15 23.12
C VAL A 188 -9.39 -15.74 23.47
N ARG A 189 -10.02 -15.05 22.51
CA ARG A 189 -10.65 -13.75 22.73
C ARG A 189 -12.16 -13.89 22.59
N GLN A 190 -12.89 -13.27 23.52
CA GLN A 190 -14.34 -13.14 23.46
C GLN A 190 -14.71 -11.67 23.18
N TYR A 191 -15.79 -11.48 22.45
CA TYR A 191 -16.29 -10.17 22.05
C TYR A 191 -17.76 -10.08 22.50
N ASP A 192 -18.12 -8.96 23.08
CA ASP A 192 -19.47 -8.67 23.60
C ASP A 192 -20.37 -8.08 22.50
#